data_cc9172c038ee64e410998c149748f929
#
_entry.id   cc9172c038ee64e410998c149748f929
#
_cell.length_a   1.000
_cell.length_b   1.000
_cell.length_c   1.000
_cell.angle_alpha   90.00
_cell.angle_beta   90.00
_cell.angle_gamma   90.00
#
_symmetry.space_group_name_H-M   'P 1'
#
loop_
_entity.id
_entity.type
_entity.pdbx_description
1 polymer ?
#
loop_
_entity_poly.entity_id
_entity_poly.type
_entity_poly.pdbx_seq_one_letter_code
_entity_poly.pdbx_strand_id
1 'polypeptide(L)'
;ASTDLQTMINGWYVNGTEIVFACGGSMFQSIVAAASANDGYVIGVDVDQSGESEYVVTSAMKGLADAVQWAVAKVYDGTFDTIGGQQTSLGVADNAVQLPTGADSWRFETFTVEEYESLYQQMVDGTLVVDDDYTVMDNAETATNWSNVNVNII
;
A
#
# COMPACT_ATOMS: atom_id res chain seq x y z
N ALA A 1 -4.40 2.80 -17.85
CA ALA A 1 -4.04 4.21 -17.95
C ALA A 1 -5.11 4.97 -18.72
N SER A 2 -5.44 6.19 -18.30
CA SER A 2 -6.34 7.07 -19.03
C SER A 2 -5.88 8.53 -18.93
N THR A 3 -6.14 9.30 -19.98
CA THR A 3 -5.84 10.73 -20.03
C THR A 3 -6.67 11.52 -19.03
N ASP A 4 -7.92 11.11 -18.80
CA ASP A 4 -8.82 11.77 -17.85
C ASP A 4 -8.31 11.61 -16.42
N LEU A 5 -7.86 10.41 -16.04
CA LEU A 5 -7.24 10.17 -14.74
C LEU A 5 -5.95 10.98 -14.58
N GLN A 6 -5.09 11.00 -15.59
CA GLN A 6 -3.87 11.80 -15.56
C GLN A 6 -4.18 13.28 -15.36
N THR A 7 -5.19 13.81 -16.06
CA THR A 7 -5.60 15.21 -15.93
C THR A 7 -6.12 15.52 -14.53
N MET A 8 -6.92 14.63 -13.96
CA MET A 8 -7.42 14.77 -12.59
C MET A 8 -6.27 14.79 -11.58
N ILE A 9 -5.34 13.84 -11.67
CA ILE A 9 -4.18 13.74 -10.77
C ILE A 9 -3.23 14.93 -10.94
N ASN A 10 -3.02 15.43 -12.16
CA ASN A 10 -2.30 16.69 -12.40
C ASN A 10 -2.93 17.84 -11.59
N GLY A 11 -4.27 17.94 -11.60
CA GLY A 11 -4.97 18.94 -10.81
C GLY A 11 -4.72 18.81 -9.31
N TRP A 12 -4.58 17.60 -8.80
CA TRP A 12 -4.26 17.37 -7.39
C TRP A 12 -2.86 17.87 -7.03
N TYR A 13 -1.83 17.50 -7.80
CA TYR A 13 -0.46 17.98 -7.58
C TYR A 13 -0.34 19.49 -7.68
N VAL A 14 -0.96 20.13 -8.71
CA VAL A 14 -1.00 21.59 -8.85
C VAL A 14 -1.65 22.27 -7.64
N ASN A 15 -2.61 21.62 -7.00
CA ASN A 15 -3.30 22.13 -5.80
C ASN A 15 -2.60 21.74 -4.48
N GLY A 16 -1.38 21.20 -4.53
CA GLY A 16 -0.55 20.97 -3.34
C GLY A 16 -0.57 19.54 -2.80
N THR A 17 -1.13 18.57 -3.52
CA THR A 17 -0.92 17.16 -3.18
C THR A 17 0.55 16.81 -3.43
N GLU A 18 1.23 16.26 -2.45
CA GLU A 18 2.64 15.89 -2.54
C GLU A 18 2.83 14.45 -3.02
N ILE A 19 1.96 13.54 -2.58
CA ILE A 19 2.08 12.10 -2.84
C ILE A 19 0.71 11.49 -3.15
N VAL A 20 0.67 10.56 -4.10
CA VAL A 20 -0.55 9.81 -4.46
C VAL A 20 -0.29 8.31 -4.34
N PHE A 21 -1.13 7.61 -3.60
CA PHE A 21 -1.10 6.14 -3.51
C PHE A 21 -1.91 5.54 -4.67
N ALA A 22 -1.23 4.81 -5.54
CA ALA A 22 -1.80 4.20 -6.75
C ALA A 22 -2.45 2.85 -6.44
N CYS A 23 -3.57 2.84 -5.72
CA CYS A 23 -4.25 1.63 -5.27
C CYS A 23 -5.11 0.97 -6.39
N GLY A 24 -4.54 0.73 -7.56
CA GLY A 24 -5.29 0.10 -8.67
C GLY A 24 -4.48 -0.11 -9.94
N GLY A 25 -4.07 -1.31 -10.21
CA GLY A 25 -3.52 -1.85 -11.45
C GLY A 25 -2.97 -0.85 -12.47
N SER A 26 -3.55 -0.79 -13.66
CA SER A 26 -3.09 0.07 -14.76
C SER A 26 -3.23 1.58 -14.56
N MET A 27 -3.93 2.02 -13.52
CA MET A 27 -4.02 3.46 -13.18
C MET A 27 -2.67 4.03 -12.72
N PHE A 28 -1.77 3.19 -12.22
CA PHE A 28 -0.41 3.57 -11.82
C PHE A 28 0.32 4.39 -12.90
N GLN A 29 0.25 3.98 -14.16
CA GLN A 29 0.93 4.69 -15.26
C GLN A 29 0.42 6.13 -15.46
N SER A 30 -0.89 6.37 -15.28
CA SER A 30 -1.45 7.73 -15.34
C SER A 30 -1.01 8.60 -14.17
N ILE A 31 -0.89 7.99 -12.98
CA ILE A 31 -0.45 8.68 -11.76
C ILE A 31 1.03 9.03 -11.85
N VAL A 32 1.87 8.10 -12.32
CA VAL A 32 3.31 8.36 -12.54
C VAL A 32 3.52 9.47 -13.58
N ALA A 33 2.77 9.46 -14.68
CA ALA A 33 2.85 10.50 -15.68
C ALA A 33 2.48 11.89 -15.13
N ALA A 34 1.49 11.95 -14.24
CA ALA A 34 1.10 13.17 -13.55
C ALA A 34 2.16 13.61 -12.52
N ALA A 35 2.71 12.69 -11.74
CA ALA A 35 3.77 12.94 -10.78
C ALA A 35 5.01 13.51 -11.45
N SER A 36 5.47 12.88 -12.53
CA SER A 36 6.62 13.34 -13.32
C SER A 36 6.45 14.76 -13.90
N ALA A 37 5.22 15.17 -14.21
CA ALA A 37 4.94 16.49 -14.74
C ALA A 37 4.90 17.58 -13.65
N ASN A 38 4.85 17.22 -12.38
CA ASN A 38 4.64 18.15 -11.26
C ASN A 38 5.66 17.97 -10.13
N ASP A 39 6.71 17.18 -10.32
CA ASP A 39 7.69 16.79 -9.28
C ASP A 39 7.02 16.21 -8.02
N GLY A 40 5.91 15.50 -8.22
CA GLY A 40 5.17 14.83 -7.15
C GLY A 40 5.65 13.40 -6.93
N TYR A 41 5.16 12.74 -5.88
CA TYR A 41 5.56 11.39 -5.53
C TYR A 41 4.41 10.39 -5.68
N VAL A 42 4.78 9.10 -5.80
CA VAL A 42 3.82 8.00 -5.94
C VAL A 42 4.17 6.88 -4.97
N ILE A 43 3.16 6.28 -4.35
CA ILE A 43 3.27 4.98 -3.71
C ILE A 43 2.69 3.95 -4.67
N GLY A 44 3.50 2.94 -5.01
CA GLY A 44 3.09 1.81 -5.84
C GLY A 44 2.28 0.76 -5.07
N VAL A 45 1.84 -0.28 -5.76
CA VAL A 45 1.00 -1.34 -5.20
C VAL A 45 1.36 -2.71 -5.78
N ASP A 46 1.05 -3.75 -5.04
CA ASP A 46 1.16 -5.17 -5.36
C ASP A 46 2.60 -5.70 -5.41
N VAL A 47 3.47 -5.09 -6.18
CA VAL A 47 4.90 -5.44 -6.33
C VAL A 47 5.76 -4.20 -6.17
N ASP A 48 7.07 -4.39 -6.03
CA ASP A 48 8.01 -3.27 -6.07
C ASP A 48 7.99 -2.60 -7.45
N GLN A 49 7.47 -1.38 -7.50
CA GLN A 49 7.37 -0.56 -8.70
C GLN A 49 8.43 0.54 -8.78
N SER A 50 9.43 0.53 -7.91
CA SER A 50 10.52 1.53 -7.90
C SER A 50 11.29 1.60 -9.22
N GLY A 51 11.40 0.46 -9.93
CA GLY A 51 12.03 0.38 -11.24
C GLY A 51 11.24 1.04 -12.38
N GLU A 52 9.96 1.35 -12.16
CA GLU A 52 9.10 1.96 -13.18
C GLU A 52 9.30 3.48 -13.29
N SER A 53 9.68 4.14 -12.16
CA SER A 53 9.89 5.59 -12.14
C SER A 53 10.66 6.02 -10.89
N GLU A 54 11.47 7.07 -11.03
CA GLU A 54 12.16 7.73 -9.91
C GLU A 54 11.20 8.45 -8.94
N TYR A 55 9.98 8.73 -9.37
CA TYR A 55 8.94 9.36 -8.54
C TYR A 55 8.23 8.37 -7.60
N VAL A 56 8.51 7.07 -7.71
CA VAL A 56 8.00 6.05 -6.79
C VAL A 56 8.87 6.01 -5.54
N VAL A 57 8.34 6.45 -4.41
CA VAL A 57 9.08 6.48 -3.12
C VAL A 57 9.10 5.14 -2.42
N THR A 58 8.06 4.35 -2.59
CA THR A 58 7.91 2.98 -2.09
C THR A 58 6.73 2.29 -2.77
N SER A 59 6.47 1.03 -2.42
CA SER A 59 5.32 0.27 -2.91
C SER A 59 4.70 -0.55 -1.78
N ALA A 60 3.39 -0.49 -1.62
CA ALA A 60 2.65 -1.38 -0.74
C ALA A 60 2.53 -2.76 -1.41
N MET A 61 3.50 -3.63 -1.12
CA MET A 61 3.59 -4.94 -1.76
C MET A 61 2.67 -5.96 -1.11
N LYS A 62 2.20 -6.89 -1.93
CA LYS A 62 1.51 -8.10 -1.49
C LYS A 62 2.42 -9.31 -1.63
N GLY A 63 2.48 -10.15 -0.61
CA GLY A 63 3.16 -11.44 -0.62
C GLY A 63 2.43 -12.47 -1.49
N LEU A 64 2.34 -12.22 -2.80
CA LEU A 64 1.55 -13.05 -3.72
C LEU A 64 2.06 -14.49 -3.77
N ALA A 65 3.39 -14.67 -3.74
CA ALA A 65 4.00 -16.00 -3.71
C ALA A 65 3.67 -16.74 -2.41
N ASP A 66 3.79 -16.04 -1.27
CA ASP A 66 3.51 -16.62 0.05
C ASP A 66 2.02 -16.99 0.18
N ALA A 67 1.12 -16.14 -0.28
CA ALA A 67 -0.32 -16.40 -0.30
C ALA A 67 -0.67 -17.64 -1.17
N VAL A 68 -0.05 -17.77 -2.34
CA VAL A 68 -0.24 -18.94 -3.21
C VAL A 68 0.33 -20.21 -2.55
N GLN A 69 1.55 -20.14 -2.01
CA GLN A 69 2.18 -21.27 -1.32
C GLN A 69 1.36 -21.72 -0.11
N TRP A 70 0.85 -20.76 0.68
CA TRP A 70 -0.04 -21.03 1.80
C TRP A 70 -1.30 -21.79 1.36
N ALA A 71 -1.98 -21.32 0.31
CA ALA A 71 -3.19 -21.97 -0.20
C ALA A 71 -2.91 -23.37 -0.78
N VAL A 72 -1.80 -23.52 -1.51
CA VAL A 72 -1.37 -24.82 -2.08
C VAL A 72 -1.01 -25.79 -0.95
N ALA A 73 -0.33 -25.37 0.10
CA ALA A 73 -0.02 -26.20 1.25
C ALA A 73 -1.30 -26.80 1.87
N LYS A 74 -2.38 -25.98 2.00
CA LYS A 74 -3.68 -26.47 2.50
C LYS A 74 -4.27 -27.62 1.66
N VAL A 75 -4.01 -27.63 0.35
CA VAL A 75 -4.43 -28.73 -0.53
C VAL A 75 -3.63 -30.00 -0.23
N TYR A 76 -2.30 -29.88 -0.11
CA TYR A 76 -1.44 -31.04 0.16
C TYR A 76 -1.61 -31.60 1.58
N ASP A 77 -1.92 -30.73 2.55
CA ASP A 77 -2.19 -31.12 3.95
C ASP A 77 -3.62 -31.68 4.13
N GLY A 78 -4.46 -31.67 3.10
CA GLY A 78 -5.85 -32.14 3.16
C GLY A 78 -6.76 -31.24 4.00
N THR A 79 -6.35 -29.97 4.21
CA THR A 79 -7.11 -28.99 5.01
C THR A 79 -7.72 -27.86 4.18
N PHE A 80 -7.75 -28.01 2.85
CA PHE A 80 -8.28 -26.98 1.94
C PHE A 80 -9.73 -26.60 2.23
N ASP A 81 -10.55 -27.55 2.71
CA ASP A 81 -11.96 -27.31 3.06
C ASP A 81 -12.12 -26.25 4.16
N THR A 82 -11.06 -25.96 4.92
CA THR A 82 -11.09 -24.92 5.98
C THR A 82 -11.01 -23.51 5.41
N ILE A 83 -10.58 -23.36 4.16
CA ILE A 83 -10.40 -22.07 3.46
C ILE A 83 -11.20 -21.99 2.17
N GLY A 84 -11.52 -23.12 1.56
CA GLY A 84 -12.24 -23.18 0.30
C GLY A 84 -13.62 -22.52 0.39
N GLY A 85 -13.88 -21.53 -0.47
CA GLY A 85 -15.14 -20.77 -0.47
C GLY A 85 -15.24 -19.75 0.68
N GLN A 86 -14.16 -19.55 1.46
CA GLN A 86 -14.10 -18.55 2.53
C GLN A 86 -13.30 -17.32 2.09
N GLN A 87 -13.61 -16.17 2.71
CA GLN A 87 -12.75 -15.00 2.64
C GLN A 87 -11.71 -15.11 3.78
N THR A 88 -10.44 -15.06 3.41
CA THR A 88 -9.33 -15.12 4.36
C THR A 88 -8.48 -13.86 4.21
N SER A 89 -8.23 -13.17 5.32
CA SER A 89 -7.29 -12.07 5.38
C SER A 89 -5.91 -12.60 5.78
N LEU A 90 -4.90 -12.29 4.99
CA LEU A 90 -3.49 -12.56 5.28
C LEU A 90 -2.79 -11.24 5.56
N GLY A 91 -2.03 -11.17 6.64
CA GLY A 91 -1.39 -9.95 7.12
C GLY A 91 0.14 -10.04 7.18
N VAL A 92 0.71 -9.18 8.00
CA VAL A 92 2.17 -9.13 8.24
C VAL A 92 2.72 -10.43 8.82
N ALA A 93 1.97 -11.10 9.70
CA ALA A 93 2.36 -12.38 10.28
C ALA A 93 2.45 -13.53 9.25
N ASP A 94 1.79 -13.35 8.10
CA ASP A 94 1.78 -14.32 6.99
C ASP A 94 2.74 -13.89 5.87
N ASN A 95 3.57 -12.87 6.05
CA ASN A 95 4.36 -12.23 5.00
C ASN A 95 3.52 -11.71 3.81
N ALA A 96 2.24 -11.44 4.02
CA ALA A 96 1.32 -11.12 2.95
C ALA A 96 1.31 -9.63 2.58
N VAL A 97 1.90 -8.76 3.40
CA VAL A 97 2.04 -7.32 3.13
C VAL A 97 3.41 -6.82 3.62
N GLN A 98 4.06 -5.99 2.82
CA GLN A 98 5.38 -5.43 3.16
C GLN A 98 5.74 -4.24 2.26
N LEU A 99 6.77 -3.48 2.65
CA LEU A 99 7.45 -2.51 1.78
C LEU A 99 8.74 -3.10 1.22
N PRO A 100 9.19 -2.69 0.00
CA PRO A 100 10.49 -3.07 -0.51
C PRO A 100 11.59 -2.35 0.29
N THR A 101 12.61 -3.06 0.75
CA THR A 101 13.72 -2.52 1.56
C THR A 101 15.04 -2.45 0.78
N GLY A 102 15.01 -2.71 -0.53
CA GLY A 102 16.19 -2.60 -1.40
C GLY A 102 16.69 -1.16 -1.50
N ALA A 103 18.01 -0.97 -1.66
CA ALA A 103 18.63 0.35 -1.72
C ALA A 103 18.07 1.25 -2.86
N ASP A 104 17.63 0.65 -3.96
CA ASP A 104 17.03 1.36 -5.08
C ASP A 104 15.53 1.61 -4.91
N SER A 105 14.90 0.94 -3.96
CA SER A 105 13.45 0.95 -3.71
C SER A 105 13.05 1.79 -2.51
N TRP A 106 13.99 2.02 -1.57
CA TRP A 106 13.78 2.81 -0.37
C TRP A 106 14.17 4.26 -0.63
N ARG A 107 13.20 5.13 -0.88
CA ARG A 107 13.44 6.53 -1.23
C ARG A 107 12.88 7.52 -0.22
N PHE A 108 12.71 7.10 1.03
CA PHE A 108 12.41 8.00 2.14
C PHE A 108 13.68 8.72 2.59
N GLU A 109 13.60 10.03 2.80
CA GLU A 109 14.74 10.84 3.25
C GLU A 109 15.06 10.69 4.74
N THR A 110 14.03 10.54 5.57
CA THR A 110 14.16 10.56 7.04
C THR A 110 13.69 9.29 7.71
N PHE A 111 12.89 8.47 7.05
CA PHE A 111 12.41 7.19 7.57
C PHE A 111 13.34 6.07 7.11
N THR A 112 13.99 5.39 8.04
CA THR A 112 15.00 4.37 7.75
C THR A 112 14.39 2.97 7.62
N VAL A 113 15.14 2.06 6.97
CA VAL A 113 14.75 0.64 6.88
C VAL A 113 14.67 0.01 8.27
N GLU A 114 15.60 0.36 9.17
CA GLU A 114 15.62 -0.17 10.54
C GLU A 114 14.39 0.28 11.34
N GLU A 115 13.92 1.51 11.15
CA GLU A 115 12.68 1.99 11.77
C GLU A 115 11.47 1.22 11.22
N TYR A 116 11.43 1.00 9.90
CA TYR A 116 10.38 0.19 9.28
C TYR A 116 10.39 -1.25 9.81
N GLU A 117 11.54 -1.91 9.85
CA GLU A 117 11.67 -3.28 10.35
C GLU A 117 11.23 -3.39 11.82
N SER A 118 11.53 -2.37 12.63
CA SER A 118 11.06 -2.29 14.02
C SER A 118 9.53 -2.18 14.10
N LEU A 119 8.91 -1.35 13.27
CA LEU A 119 7.44 -1.24 13.20
C LEU A 119 6.81 -2.54 12.67
N TYR A 120 7.40 -3.13 11.64
CA TYR A 120 6.96 -4.39 11.06
C TYR A 120 6.94 -5.50 12.12
N GLN A 121 8.02 -5.62 12.90
CA GLN A 121 8.10 -6.61 13.98
C GLN A 121 7.06 -6.38 15.06
N GLN A 122 6.79 -5.13 15.44
CA GLN A 122 5.73 -4.80 16.39
C GLN A 122 4.34 -5.23 15.89
N MET A 123 4.08 -5.11 14.57
CA MET A 123 2.85 -5.61 13.97
C MET A 123 2.79 -7.14 13.98
N VAL A 124 3.92 -7.82 13.68
CA VAL A 124 4.02 -9.30 13.75
C VAL A 124 3.76 -9.79 15.17
N ASP A 125 4.31 -9.11 16.17
CA ASP A 125 4.17 -9.47 17.59
C ASP A 125 2.80 -9.06 18.17
N GLY A 126 1.98 -8.33 17.40
CA GLY A 126 0.68 -7.83 17.82
C GLY A 126 0.73 -6.71 18.88
N THR A 127 1.91 -6.10 19.09
CA THR A 127 2.08 -4.95 19.99
C THR A 127 1.68 -3.63 19.32
N LEU A 128 1.77 -3.57 17.99
CA LEU A 128 1.20 -2.52 17.14
C LEU A 128 0.06 -3.12 16.34
N VAL A 129 -1.16 -2.66 16.60
CA VAL A 129 -2.35 -3.09 15.88
C VAL A 129 -2.77 -1.97 14.92
N VAL A 130 -2.92 -2.31 13.64
CA VAL A 130 -3.50 -1.41 12.64
C VAL A 130 -5.01 -1.58 12.70
N ASP A 131 -5.72 -0.46 12.88
CA ASP A 131 -7.18 -0.45 12.87
C ASP A 131 -7.68 -0.78 11.46
N ASP A 132 -8.48 -1.82 11.34
CA ASP A 132 -9.10 -2.29 10.09
C ASP A 132 -10.64 -2.19 10.14
N ASP A 133 -11.19 -1.48 11.13
CA ASP A 133 -12.62 -1.25 11.24
C ASP A 133 -13.11 -0.25 10.18
N TYR A 134 -13.42 -0.78 9.00
CA TYR A 134 -13.96 -0.01 7.88
C TYR A 134 -15.39 0.50 8.12
N THR A 135 -16.10 0.04 9.16
CA THR A 135 -17.44 0.55 9.50
C THR A 135 -17.38 1.99 10.00
N VAL A 136 -16.22 2.40 10.53
CA VAL A 136 -15.95 3.79 10.91
C VAL A 136 -15.78 4.70 9.70
N MET A 137 -15.40 4.15 8.54
CA MET A 137 -15.19 4.91 7.30
C MET A 137 -16.52 5.40 6.67
N ASP A 138 -17.64 4.82 7.02
CA ASP A 138 -18.97 5.33 6.62
C ASP A 138 -19.31 6.67 7.27
N ASN A 139 -18.54 7.08 8.29
CA ASN A 139 -18.62 8.38 8.92
C ASN A 139 -17.27 9.10 8.82
N ALA A 140 -17.03 9.79 7.71
CA ALA A 140 -15.87 10.67 7.53
C ALA A 140 -15.67 11.66 8.70
N GLU A 141 -16.74 12.00 9.41
CA GLU A 141 -16.72 12.83 10.60
C GLU A 141 -16.00 12.19 11.79
N THR A 142 -15.92 10.87 11.89
CA THR A 142 -15.20 10.18 12.96
C THR A 142 -13.71 9.98 12.67
N ALA A 143 -13.31 10.00 11.40
CA ALA A 143 -11.89 10.00 11.00
C ALA A 143 -11.16 11.31 11.40
N THR A 144 -11.87 12.33 11.85
CA THR A 144 -11.33 13.64 12.23
C THR A 144 -10.65 13.69 13.62
N ASN A 145 -10.64 12.60 14.37
CA ASN A 145 -10.08 12.56 15.73
C ASN A 145 -8.56 12.27 15.81
N TRP A 146 -7.87 12.24 14.69
CA TRP A 146 -6.42 12.06 14.66
C TRP A 146 -5.73 13.41 14.81
N SER A 147 -5.00 13.62 15.90
CA SER A 147 -4.40 14.93 16.23
C SER A 147 -3.41 15.44 15.15
N ASN A 148 -2.94 14.59 14.27
CA ASN A 148 -1.90 14.88 13.27
C ASN A 148 -2.36 14.63 11.82
N VAL A 149 -3.62 14.26 11.58
CA VAL A 149 -4.13 13.95 10.25
C VAL A 149 -5.44 14.69 10.02
N ASN A 150 -5.50 15.44 8.92
CA ASN A 150 -6.74 16.00 8.41
C ASN A 150 -7.24 15.12 7.27
N VAL A 151 -8.42 14.51 7.43
CA VAL A 151 -9.04 13.69 6.39
C VAL A 151 -10.05 14.54 5.64
N ASN A 152 -9.84 14.70 4.32
CA ASN A 152 -10.79 15.31 3.41
C ASN A 152 -11.29 14.23 2.44
N ILE A 153 -12.59 14.00 2.43
CA ILE A 153 -13.23 13.11 1.45
C ILE A 153 -13.79 13.98 0.34
N ILE A 154 -13.37 13.69 -0.88
CA ILE A 154 -13.74 14.37 -2.13
C ILE A 154 -14.65 13.49 -2.96
#